data_e9333de746fd3a89bae88f9725c5ac46
#
_entry.id   e9333de746fd3a89bae88f9725c5ac46
#
_cell.length_a   1.000
_cell.length_b   1.000
_cell.length_c   1.000
_cell.angle_alpha   90.00
_cell.angle_beta   90.00
_cell.angle_gamma   90.00
#
_symmetry.space_group_name_H-M   'P 1'
#
loop_
_entity.id
_entity.type
_entity.pdbx_description
1 polymer ?
#
loop_
_entity_poly.entity_id
_entity_poly.type
_entity_poly.pdbx_seq_one_letter_code
_entity_poly.pdbx_strand_id
1 'polypeptide(L)'
;TILIKGNPGMPYTGEEIFNIAYGLADMLHIIQAFEKEREQAPYPRLWENAVQKRKVVITKVKAGEVKPHGQLGSPIDAFIECSVQTYPGETEQDAVDSLKNHLAANFLHPAEFEVIPMYHYVEPAETDADHAGVVQLKQCAGQYLPDPLVTAAPFPCDLFAFEKYGNVPAVIFGPSGGNLHAPDEWVDIESMKTLTKTLMLMIANWCG
;
A
#
# COMPACT_ATOMS: atom_id res chain seq x y z
N THR A 1 1.94 7.47 -9.71
CA THR A 1 2.04 8.94 -9.73
C THR A 1 0.85 9.55 -10.43
N ILE A 2 0.26 10.59 -9.84
CA ILE A 2 -0.77 11.42 -10.46
C ILE A 2 -0.11 12.75 -10.80
N LEU A 3 -0.08 13.09 -12.08
CA LEU A 3 0.42 14.38 -12.57
C LEU A 3 -0.79 15.28 -12.87
N ILE A 4 -0.77 16.51 -12.37
CA ILE A 4 -1.82 17.51 -12.60
C ILE A 4 -1.18 18.65 -13.39
N LYS A 5 -1.77 19.00 -14.53
CA LYS A 5 -1.28 20.05 -15.45
C LYS A 5 -2.26 21.19 -15.48
N GLY A 6 -1.79 22.37 -15.10
CA GLY A 6 -2.56 23.59 -15.15
C GLY A 6 -2.22 24.45 -16.36
N ASN A 7 -2.83 25.61 -16.40
CA ASN A 7 -2.61 26.61 -17.41
C ASN A 7 -1.59 27.65 -16.89
N PRO A 8 -0.49 27.90 -17.59
CA PRO A 8 0.47 28.94 -17.20
C PRO A 8 -0.18 30.32 -17.38
N GLY A 9 0.06 31.22 -16.44
CA GLY A 9 -0.42 32.59 -16.57
C GLY A 9 -0.16 33.43 -15.30
N MET A 10 -0.40 34.72 -15.42
CA MET A 10 -0.32 35.65 -14.29
C MET A 10 -1.72 36.11 -13.88
N PRO A 11 -2.05 36.10 -12.57
CA PRO A 11 -3.41 36.35 -12.10
C PRO A 11 -3.90 37.81 -12.35
N TYR A 12 -3.08 38.68 -12.89
CA TYR A 12 -3.38 40.09 -13.08
C TYR A 12 -3.55 40.51 -14.54
N THR A 13 -3.49 39.57 -15.50
CA THR A 13 -3.54 39.86 -16.94
C THR A 13 -4.93 39.68 -17.55
N GLY A 14 -5.93 39.31 -16.75
CA GLY A 14 -7.29 39.06 -17.24
C GLY A 14 -7.47 37.70 -17.95
N GLU A 15 -6.44 36.88 -17.99
CA GLU A 15 -6.52 35.51 -18.47
C GLU A 15 -7.16 34.59 -17.43
N GLU A 16 -7.90 33.58 -17.89
CA GLU A 16 -8.44 32.57 -17.02
C GLU A 16 -7.34 31.63 -16.56
N ILE A 17 -6.94 31.74 -15.31
CA ILE A 17 -5.85 30.96 -14.73
C ILE A 17 -6.43 29.94 -13.75
N PHE A 18 -6.08 28.68 -13.96
CA PHE A 18 -6.38 27.63 -13.00
C PHE A 18 -5.31 27.61 -11.91
N ASN A 19 -5.70 27.91 -10.69
CA ASN A 19 -4.78 27.77 -9.58
C ASN A 19 -4.59 26.28 -9.25
N ILE A 20 -3.48 25.71 -9.75
CA ILE A 20 -3.16 24.28 -9.61
C ILE A 20 -3.08 23.84 -8.15
N ALA A 21 -2.82 24.76 -7.19
CA ALA A 21 -2.82 24.44 -5.77
C ALA A 21 -4.22 24.04 -5.27
N TYR A 22 -5.28 24.65 -5.81
CA TYR A 22 -6.65 24.22 -5.50
C TYR A 22 -6.98 22.88 -6.16
N GLY A 23 -6.59 22.69 -7.42
CA GLY A 23 -6.73 21.38 -8.08
C GLY A 23 -5.99 20.27 -7.34
N LEU A 24 -4.82 20.55 -6.78
CA LEU A 24 -4.08 19.63 -5.92
C LEU A 24 -4.85 19.30 -4.64
N ALA A 25 -5.43 20.32 -3.98
CA ALA A 25 -6.23 20.11 -2.77
C ALA A 25 -7.48 19.25 -3.05
N ASP A 26 -8.19 19.55 -4.15
CA ASP A 26 -9.33 18.74 -4.58
C ASP A 26 -8.92 17.28 -4.86
N MET A 27 -7.81 17.07 -5.57
CA MET A 27 -7.29 15.74 -5.88
C MET A 27 -6.96 14.94 -4.61
N LEU A 28 -6.38 15.57 -3.58
CA LEU A 28 -6.10 14.92 -2.30
C LEU A 28 -7.39 14.46 -1.59
N HIS A 29 -8.44 15.27 -1.61
CA HIS A 29 -9.74 14.89 -1.04
C HIS A 29 -10.39 13.74 -1.83
N ILE A 30 -10.26 13.73 -3.16
CA ILE A 30 -10.78 12.67 -4.01
C ILE A 30 -10.04 11.35 -3.75
N ILE A 31 -8.72 11.38 -3.59
CA ILE A 31 -7.94 10.20 -3.21
C ILE A 31 -8.36 9.68 -1.83
N GLN A 32 -8.63 10.56 -0.88
CA GLN A 32 -9.14 10.15 0.43
C GLN A 32 -10.54 9.50 0.34
N ALA A 33 -11.40 10.01 -0.54
CA ALA A 33 -12.71 9.40 -0.80
C ALA A 33 -12.56 8.02 -1.44
N PHE A 34 -11.63 7.87 -2.40
CA PHE A 34 -11.30 6.59 -3.02
C PHE A 34 -10.82 5.55 -1.99
N GLU A 35 -9.95 5.94 -1.05
CA GLU A 35 -9.54 5.05 0.03
C GLU A 35 -10.73 4.55 0.84
N LYS A 36 -11.63 5.45 1.25
CA LYS A 36 -12.83 5.09 2.01
C LYS A 36 -13.77 4.16 1.24
N GLU A 37 -13.92 4.36 -0.06
CA GLU A 37 -14.71 3.48 -0.92
C GLU A 37 -14.07 2.08 -0.98
N ARG A 38 -12.76 1.99 -1.16
CA ARG A 38 -12.03 0.72 -1.15
C ARG A 38 -12.14 0.00 0.20
N GLU A 39 -12.15 0.72 1.30
CA GLU A 39 -12.34 0.16 2.64
C GLU A 39 -13.72 -0.49 2.86
N GLN A 40 -14.72 -0.08 2.12
CA GLN A 40 -16.09 -0.63 2.20
C GLN A 40 -16.30 -1.88 1.34
N ALA A 41 -15.41 -2.14 0.39
CA ALA A 41 -15.55 -3.31 -0.47
C ALA A 41 -15.27 -4.62 0.30
N PRO A 42 -15.85 -5.76 -0.10
CA PRO A 42 -15.63 -7.06 0.54
C PRO A 42 -14.14 -7.41 0.59
N TYR A 43 -13.73 -8.03 1.69
CA TYR A 43 -12.35 -8.48 1.89
C TYR A 43 -12.21 -9.98 1.58
N PRO A 44 -11.05 -10.43 1.05
CA PRO A 44 -10.70 -11.85 1.06
C PRO A 44 -10.67 -12.40 2.50
N ARG A 45 -10.98 -13.69 2.65
CA ARG A 45 -11.13 -14.36 3.97
C ARG A 45 -10.01 -14.05 4.97
N LEU A 46 -8.76 -14.12 4.54
CA LEU A 46 -7.61 -13.89 5.42
C LEU A 46 -7.47 -12.43 5.87
N TRP A 47 -8.10 -11.50 5.17
CA TRP A 47 -8.06 -10.07 5.49
C TRP A 47 -9.11 -9.62 6.51
N GLU A 48 -10.07 -10.45 6.86
CA GLU A 48 -11.11 -10.12 7.84
C GLU A 48 -10.52 -9.73 9.20
N ASN A 49 -9.43 -10.41 9.59
CA ASN A 49 -8.72 -10.18 10.84
C ASN A 49 -7.42 -9.36 10.68
N ALA A 50 -7.14 -8.83 9.50
CA ALA A 50 -5.96 -8.00 9.30
C ALA A 50 -6.09 -6.65 10.01
N VAL A 51 -5.00 -6.19 10.62
CA VAL A 51 -4.96 -4.96 11.42
C VAL A 51 -5.23 -3.72 10.56
N GLN A 52 -4.77 -3.72 9.32
CA GLN A 52 -4.98 -2.63 8.36
C GLN A 52 -5.59 -3.19 7.09
N LYS A 53 -6.51 -2.41 6.50
CA LYS A 53 -7.27 -2.83 5.33
C LYS A 53 -7.25 -1.74 4.28
N ARG A 54 -6.98 -2.11 3.03
CA ARG A 54 -7.09 -1.30 1.79
C ARG A 54 -6.68 0.16 1.94
N LYS A 55 -5.40 0.39 2.15
CA LYS A 55 -4.87 1.74 2.29
C LYS A 55 -4.45 2.35 0.94
N VAL A 56 -4.63 3.65 0.85
CA VAL A 56 -3.98 4.49 -0.14
C VAL A 56 -3.04 5.43 0.59
N VAL A 57 -1.74 5.18 0.48
CA VAL A 57 -0.73 5.95 1.19
C VAL A 57 -0.13 6.98 0.26
N ILE A 58 -0.36 8.26 0.54
CA ILE A 58 0.28 9.36 -0.17
C ILE A 58 1.70 9.50 0.38
N THR A 59 2.69 9.31 -0.49
CA THR A 59 4.11 9.32 -0.12
C THR A 59 4.79 10.64 -0.47
N LYS A 60 4.24 11.39 -1.45
CA LYS A 60 4.81 12.67 -1.85
C LYS A 60 3.76 13.55 -2.51
N VAL A 61 3.86 14.84 -2.21
CA VAL A 61 3.03 15.90 -2.82
C VAL A 61 3.93 17.06 -3.16
N LYS A 62 3.80 17.60 -4.39
CA LYS A 62 4.54 18.79 -4.82
C LYS A 62 3.70 19.61 -5.78
N ALA A 63 3.76 20.95 -5.62
CA ALA A 63 3.26 21.91 -6.60
C ALA A 63 4.30 23.01 -6.81
N GLY A 64 4.69 23.24 -8.07
CA GLY A 64 5.67 24.24 -8.45
C GLY A 64 7.08 23.99 -7.89
N GLU A 65 7.94 24.97 -8.04
CA GLU A 65 9.33 24.96 -7.55
C GLU A 65 9.55 26.05 -6.50
N VAL A 66 10.35 25.74 -5.49
CA VAL A 66 10.82 26.74 -4.53
C VAL A 66 11.96 27.54 -5.19
N LYS A 67 11.73 28.84 -5.44
CA LYS A 67 12.77 29.73 -5.98
C LYS A 67 13.21 30.74 -4.92
N PRO A 68 14.51 31.12 -4.89
CA PRO A 68 15.05 32.03 -3.85
C PRO A 68 14.35 33.40 -3.78
N HIS A 69 13.79 33.86 -4.90
CA HIS A 69 13.13 35.18 -5.02
C HIS A 69 11.60 35.09 -5.15
N GLY A 70 11.02 33.91 -4.88
CA GLY A 70 9.60 33.66 -5.08
C GLY A 70 9.22 33.42 -6.55
N GLN A 71 7.96 33.10 -6.76
CA GLN A 71 7.36 32.92 -8.07
C GLN A 71 6.11 33.80 -8.18
N LEU A 72 6.06 34.62 -9.23
CA LEU A 72 4.93 35.54 -9.42
C LEU A 72 3.71 34.91 -10.10
N GLY A 73 3.90 33.76 -10.77
CA GLY A 73 2.83 33.03 -11.46
C GLY A 73 2.30 31.84 -10.68
N SER A 74 1.14 31.34 -11.06
CA SER A 74 0.63 30.05 -10.60
C SER A 74 1.58 28.92 -11.00
N PRO A 75 1.78 27.88 -10.17
CA PRO A 75 2.44 26.66 -10.63
C PRO A 75 1.71 26.08 -11.85
N ILE A 76 2.47 25.57 -12.81
CA ILE A 76 1.92 24.98 -14.03
C ILE A 76 1.74 23.46 -13.92
N ASP A 77 2.32 22.87 -12.90
CA ASP A 77 2.24 21.44 -12.63
C ASP A 77 2.21 21.16 -11.12
N ALA A 78 1.58 20.03 -10.79
CA ALA A 78 1.65 19.43 -9.47
C ALA A 78 1.66 17.91 -9.63
N PHE A 79 2.21 17.20 -8.66
CA PHE A 79 2.13 15.76 -8.66
C PHE A 79 1.91 15.18 -7.26
N ILE A 80 1.30 14.00 -7.24
CA ILE A 80 1.07 13.19 -6.06
C ILE A 80 1.63 11.80 -6.34
N GLU A 81 2.53 11.33 -5.48
CA GLU A 81 2.91 9.92 -5.45
C GLU A 81 2.09 9.23 -4.37
N CYS A 82 1.44 8.14 -4.72
CA CYS A 82 0.70 7.33 -3.78
C CYS A 82 0.85 5.83 -4.08
N SER A 83 0.78 5.03 -3.03
CA SER A 83 0.70 3.58 -3.10
C SER A 83 -0.74 3.16 -2.87
N VAL A 84 -1.27 2.30 -3.73
CA VAL A 84 -2.60 1.69 -3.61
C VAL A 84 -2.40 0.22 -3.24
N GLN A 85 -2.87 -0.19 -2.09
CA GLN A 85 -2.80 -1.58 -1.66
C GLN A 85 -3.76 -2.45 -2.48
N THR A 86 -3.23 -3.54 -3.06
CA THR A 86 -4.01 -4.54 -3.81
C THR A 86 -4.17 -5.83 -3.02
N TYR A 87 -5.15 -6.65 -3.39
CA TYR A 87 -5.45 -7.94 -2.80
C TYR A 87 -5.26 -9.07 -3.80
N PRO A 88 -5.12 -10.32 -3.32
CA PRO A 88 -5.17 -11.48 -4.20
C PRO A 88 -6.37 -11.41 -5.14
N GLY A 89 -6.11 -11.52 -6.46
CA GLY A 89 -7.10 -11.37 -7.51
C GLY A 89 -7.19 -9.98 -8.14
N GLU A 90 -6.61 -8.93 -7.55
CA GLU A 90 -6.45 -7.61 -8.19
C GLU A 90 -5.12 -7.57 -8.96
N THR A 91 -5.14 -7.08 -10.20
CA THR A 91 -3.96 -6.79 -11.00
C THR A 91 -3.53 -5.32 -10.86
N GLU A 92 -2.32 -5.01 -11.31
CA GLU A 92 -1.87 -3.62 -11.42
C GLU A 92 -2.85 -2.79 -12.25
N GLN A 93 -3.31 -3.33 -13.38
CA GLN A 93 -4.23 -2.64 -14.28
C GLN A 93 -5.58 -2.36 -13.60
N ASP A 94 -6.12 -3.31 -12.84
CA ASP A 94 -7.37 -3.11 -12.09
C ASP A 94 -7.24 -1.96 -11.08
N ALA A 95 -6.13 -1.89 -10.36
CA ALA A 95 -5.87 -0.83 -9.39
C ALA A 95 -5.70 0.53 -10.06
N VAL A 96 -4.97 0.59 -11.17
CA VAL A 96 -4.75 1.82 -11.95
C VAL A 96 -6.05 2.31 -12.55
N ASP A 97 -6.85 1.43 -13.18
CA ASP A 97 -8.11 1.80 -13.81
C ASP A 97 -9.16 2.21 -12.78
N SER A 98 -9.23 1.53 -11.66
CA SER A 98 -10.12 1.89 -10.55
C SER A 98 -9.82 3.29 -10.02
N LEU A 99 -8.55 3.58 -9.75
CA LEU A 99 -8.13 4.93 -9.33
C LEU A 99 -8.43 5.97 -10.41
N LYS A 100 -8.04 5.72 -11.65
CA LYS A 100 -8.23 6.63 -12.78
C LYS A 100 -9.69 6.96 -13.02
N ASN A 101 -10.57 5.96 -12.99
CA ASN A 101 -12.01 6.14 -13.16
C ASN A 101 -12.61 6.95 -12.01
N HIS A 102 -12.21 6.67 -10.76
CA HIS A 102 -12.67 7.43 -9.60
C HIS A 102 -12.24 8.91 -9.69
N LEU A 103 -10.97 9.17 -10.06
CA LEU A 103 -10.47 10.52 -10.26
C LEU A 103 -11.23 11.23 -11.38
N ALA A 104 -11.42 10.59 -12.53
CA ALA A 104 -12.11 11.18 -13.68
C ALA A 104 -13.57 11.52 -13.37
N ALA A 105 -14.23 10.74 -12.54
CA ALA A 105 -15.63 10.98 -12.15
C ALA A 105 -15.79 12.13 -11.15
N ASN A 106 -14.78 12.47 -10.36
CA ASN A 106 -14.90 13.38 -9.23
C ASN A 106 -14.04 14.65 -9.37
N PHE A 107 -13.01 14.66 -10.21
CA PHE A 107 -12.14 15.82 -10.41
C PHE A 107 -12.78 16.79 -11.40
N LEU A 108 -13.47 17.79 -10.85
CA LEU A 108 -14.20 18.81 -11.64
C LEU A 108 -13.37 20.08 -11.89
N HIS A 109 -12.14 20.12 -11.41
CA HIS A 109 -11.23 21.24 -11.66
C HIS A 109 -10.84 21.29 -13.16
N PRO A 110 -10.70 22.49 -13.76
CA PRO A 110 -10.37 22.61 -15.18
C PRO A 110 -8.95 22.14 -15.57
N ALA A 111 -8.08 21.86 -14.60
CA ALA A 111 -6.76 21.27 -14.86
C ALA A 111 -6.88 19.84 -15.39
N GLU A 112 -5.98 19.49 -16.30
CA GLU A 112 -5.83 18.09 -16.77
C GLU A 112 -5.06 17.25 -15.76
N PHE A 113 -5.32 15.95 -15.73
CA PHE A 113 -4.53 15.01 -14.94
C PHE A 113 -4.19 13.75 -15.71
N GLU A 114 -3.09 13.12 -15.31
CA GLU A 114 -2.62 11.86 -15.86
C GLU A 114 -2.23 10.93 -14.70
N VAL A 115 -2.64 9.66 -14.77
CA VAL A 115 -2.24 8.61 -13.83
C VAL A 115 -1.15 7.78 -14.49
N ILE A 116 0.05 7.81 -13.92
CA ILE A 116 1.24 7.13 -14.42
C ILE A 116 1.59 6.00 -13.44
N PRO A 117 1.45 4.71 -13.82
CA PRO A 117 1.88 3.62 -12.97
C PRO A 117 3.40 3.70 -12.73
N MET A 118 3.82 3.34 -11.52
CA MET A 118 5.23 3.19 -11.18
C MET A 118 5.67 1.77 -11.58
N TYR A 119 6.95 1.60 -11.88
CA TYR A 119 7.51 0.31 -12.33
C TYR A 119 7.71 -0.73 -11.19
N HIS A 120 7.24 -0.46 -10.00
CA HIS A 120 7.30 -1.38 -8.87
C HIS A 120 5.90 -1.81 -8.44
N TYR A 121 5.36 -2.78 -9.16
CA TYR A 121 4.18 -3.50 -8.71
C TYR A 121 4.63 -4.76 -7.95
N VAL A 122 4.26 -4.83 -6.68
CA VAL A 122 4.40 -6.04 -5.88
C VAL A 122 3.08 -6.79 -5.95
N GLU A 123 3.06 -7.89 -6.69
CA GLU A 123 1.85 -8.70 -6.83
C GLU A 123 1.39 -9.22 -5.47
N PRO A 124 0.07 -9.18 -5.18
CA PRO A 124 -0.45 -9.87 -4.01
C PRO A 124 -0.27 -11.38 -4.17
N ALA A 125 0.14 -12.03 -3.09
CA ALA A 125 0.33 -13.46 -3.03
C ALA A 125 -0.44 -14.05 -1.84
N GLU A 126 -0.91 -15.28 -1.97
CA GLU A 126 -1.67 -15.95 -0.92
C GLU A 126 -1.39 -17.45 -0.91
N THR A 127 -0.83 -17.94 0.18
CA THR A 127 -0.80 -19.38 0.46
C THR A 127 -2.07 -19.78 1.18
N ASP A 128 -2.72 -20.84 0.74
CA ASP A 128 -3.96 -21.36 1.35
C ASP A 128 -3.73 -21.62 2.85
N ALA A 129 -4.63 -21.10 3.68
CA ALA A 129 -4.59 -21.33 5.12
C ALA A 129 -4.68 -22.82 5.52
N ASP A 130 -5.29 -23.64 4.66
CA ASP A 130 -5.41 -25.08 4.85
C ASP A 130 -4.24 -25.88 4.23
N HIS A 131 -3.23 -25.20 3.65
CA HIS A 131 -2.01 -25.85 3.18
C HIS A 131 -1.31 -26.55 4.34
N ALA A 132 -0.85 -27.80 4.13
CA ALA A 132 -0.30 -28.66 5.18
C ALA A 132 0.81 -27.98 6.00
N GLY A 133 1.71 -27.22 5.34
CA GLY A 133 2.78 -26.47 6.01
C GLY A 133 2.26 -25.34 6.90
N VAL A 134 1.17 -24.65 6.51
CA VAL A 134 0.53 -23.60 7.31
C VAL A 134 -0.13 -24.20 8.55
N VAL A 135 -0.87 -25.29 8.37
CA VAL A 135 -1.51 -26.02 9.47
C VAL A 135 -0.47 -26.54 10.46
N GLN A 136 0.62 -27.13 9.97
CA GLN A 136 1.71 -27.62 10.82
C GLN A 136 2.41 -26.49 11.57
N LEU A 137 2.69 -25.37 10.91
CA LEU A 137 3.29 -24.19 11.56
C LEU A 137 2.37 -23.64 12.66
N LYS A 138 1.08 -23.52 12.38
CA LYS A 138 0.07 -23.10 13.39
C LYS A 138 0.05 -24.03 14.58
N GLN A 139 0.10 -25.36 14.38
CA GLN A 139 0.15 -26.34 15.47
C GLN A 139 1.42 -26.20 16.31
N CYS A 140 2.58 -26.01 15.66
CA CYS A 140 3.85 -25.78 16.35
C CYS A 140 3.83 -24.49 17.16
N ALA A 141 3.31 -23.40 16.58
CA ALA A 141 3.17 -22.11 17.23
C ALA A 141 2.24 -22.20 18.45
N GLY A 142 1.16 -22.96 18.37
CA GLY A 142 0.20 -23.20 19.44
C GLY A 142 0.77 -23.88 20.68
N GLN A 143 1.98 -24.47 20.61
CA GLN A 143 2.69 -24.97 21.80
C GLN A 143 3.25 -23.85 22.69
N TYR A 144 3.41 -22.65 22.13
CA TYR A 144 4.08 -21.54 22.79
C TYR A 144 3.25 -20.24 22.78
N LEU A 145 2.25 -20.14 21.93
CA LEU A 145 1.37 -18.97 21.77
C LEU A 145 -0.09 -19.37 22.02
N PRO A 146 -0.84 -18.57 22.77
CA PRO A 146 -2.28 -18.77 22.88
C PRO A 146 -2.94 -18.42 21.54
N ASP A 147 -3.66 -19.37 20.95
CA ASP A 147 -4.49 -19.20 19.75
C ASP A 147 -3.81 -18.45 18.56
N PRO A 148 -2.75 -19.02 17.95
CA PRO A 148 -2.09 -18.37 16.81
C PRO A 148 -3.04 -18.28 15.62
N LEU A 149 -3.18 -17.07 15.06
CA LEU A 149 -4.05 -16.80 13.92
C LEU A 149 -3.30 -16.87 12.61
N VAL A 150 -3.96 -17.38 11.56
CA VAL A 150 -3.54 -17.21 10.17
C VAL A 150 -4.32 -16.02 9.62
N THR A 151 -3.59 -15.01 9.17
CA THR A 151 -4.17 -13.75 8.69
C THR A 151 -3.32 -13.16 7.57
N ALA A 152 -3.84 -12.18 6.85
CA ALA A 152 -3.08 -11.46 5.85
C ALA A 152 -2.08 -10.48 6.47
N ALA A 153 -0.95 -10.28 5.79
CA ALA A 153 0.03 -9.25 6.09
C ALA A 153 -0.28 -7.99 5.26
N PRO A 154 -0.52 -6.82 5.87
CA PRO A 154 -0.93 -5.60 5.17
C PRO A 154 0.26 -4.79 4.64
N PHE A 155 1.36 -5.43 4.29
CA PHE A 155 2.58 -4.79 3.81
C PHE A 155 3.23 -5.60 2.68
N PRO A 156 3.95 -4.94 1.75
CA PRO A 156 4.70 -5.62 0.71
C PRO A 156 5.90 -6.36 1.31
N CYS A 157 6.19 -7.55 0.80
CA CYS A 157 7.36 -8.34 1.16
C CYS A 157 7.71 -9.32 0.04
N ASP A 158 8.88 -9.94 0.13
CA ASP A 158 9.40 -10.85 -0.90
C ASP A 158 8.66 -12.20 -0.99
N LEU A 159 7.64 -12.44 -0.16
CA LEU A 159 6.82 -13.65 -0.21
C LEU A 159 6.24 -13.89 -1.61
N PHE A 160 5.79 -12.82 -2.29
CA PHE A 160 5.26 -12.92 -3.64
C PHE A 160 6.26 -13.57 -4.62
N ALA A 161 7.56 -13.33 -4.44
CA ALA A 161 8.59 -13.90 -5.32
C ALA A 161 8.70 -15.41 -5.17
N PHE A 162 8.55 -15.93 -3.96
CA PHE A 162 8.53 -17.39 -3.72
C PHE A 162 7.31 -18.04 -4.38
N GLU A 163 6.13 -17.45 -4.23
CA GLU A 163 4.91 -18.01 -4.81
C GLU A 163 4.85 -17.85 -6.33
N LYS A 164 5.04 -16.62 -6.83
CA LYS A 164 4.82 -16.30 -8.25
C LYS A 164 5.92 -16.82 -9.16
N TYR A 165 7.17 -16.70 -8.75
CA TYR A 165 8.33 -17.08 -9.58
C TYR A 165 8.95 -18.40 -9.15
N GLY A 166 8.90 -18.73 -7.85
CA GLY A 166 9.44 -19.96 -7.31
C GLY A 166 8.44 -21.13 -7.33
N ASN A 167 7.15 -20.86 -7.46
CA ASN A 167 6.07 -21.84 -7.28
C ASN A 167 6.21 -22.61 -5.95
N VAL A 168 6.61 -21.88 -4.89
CA VAL A 168 6.80 -22.39 -3.54
C VAL A 168 5.82 -21.70 -2.60
N PRO A 169 4.93 -22.47 -1.95
CA PRO A 169 4.07 -21.91 -0.91
C PRO A 169 4.90 -21.28 0.21
N ALA A 170 4.57 -20.06 0.59
CA ALA A 170 5.32 -19.30 1.58
C ALA A 170 4.41 -18.56 2.55
N VAL A 171 4.85 -18.40 3.79
CA VAL A 171 4.16 -17.63 4.83
C VAL A 171 5.14 -16.76 5.59
N ILE A 172 4.64 -15.68 6.18
CA ILE A 172 5.40 -14.82 7.07
C ILE A 172 5.13 -15.28 8.50
N PHE A 173 6.18 -15.57 9.23
CA PHE A 173 6.12 -15.83 10.66
C PHE A 173 7.37 -15.24 11.32
N GLY A 174 7.19 -14.25 12.18
CA GLY A 174 8.30 -13.49 12.77
C GLY A 174 8.05 -13.08 14.22
N PRO A 175 9.05 -12.45 14.85
CA PRO A 175 8.93 -11.93 16.20
C PRO A 175 8.05 -10.67 16.23
N SER A 176 7.58 -10.31 17.42
CA SER A 176 6.91 -9.03 17.68
C SER A 176 7.94 -7.90 17.80
N GLY A 177 7.54 -6.72 17.36
CA GLY A 177 8.37 -5.52 17.43
C GLY A 177 7.56 -4.26 17.15
N GLY A 178 8.22 -3.16 17.03
CA GLY A 178 7.57 -1.88 16.72
C GLY A 178 8.53 -0.88 16.08
N ASN A 179 7.96 0.26 15.68
CA ASN A 179 8.66 1.33 14.96
C ASN A 179 9.33 0.85 13.65
N LEU A 180 8.71 -0.08 12.93
CA LEU A 180 9.24 -0.62 11.68
C LEU A 180 9.58 0.52 10.70
N HIS A 181 10.80 0.48 10.15
CA HIS A 181 11.35 1.50 9.24
C HIS A 181 11.45 2.93 9.85
N ALA A 182 11.46 3.04 11.17
CA ALA A 182 11.56 4.32 11.88
C ALA A 182 12.74 4.32 12.87
N PRO A 183 13.17 5.49 13.36
CA PRO A 183 14.13 5.57 14.47
C PRO A 183 13.62 4.78 15.68
N ASP A 184 14.57 4.20 16.44
CA ASP A 184 14.30 3.37 17.60
C ASP A 184 13.42 2.13 17.30
N GLU A 185 13.61 1.52 16.13
CA GLU A 185 13.03 0.22 15.81
C GLU A 185 13.47 -0.83 16.83
N TRP A 186 12.52 -1.62 17.31
CA TRP A 186 12.79 -2.60 18.36
C TRP A 186 12.11 -3.94 18.08
N VAL A 187 12.66 -5.00 18.67
CA VAL A 187 12.12 -6.35 18.67
C VAL A 187 12.00 -6.88 20.09
N ASP A 188 10.93 -7.63 20.36
CA ASP A 188 10.74 -8.31 21.65
C ASP A 188 11.58 -9.60 21.70
N ILE A 189 12.53 -9.67 22.65
CA ILE A 189 13.44 -10.80 22.82
C ILE A 189 12.70 -12.08 23.20
N GLU A 190 11.63 -12.03 24.00
CA GLU A 190 10.87 -13.23 24.35
C GLU A 190 10.11 -13.77 23.15
N SER A 191 9.61 -12.91 22.28
CA SER A 191 9.00 -13.33 21.02
C SER A 191 10.01 -13.97 20.07
N MET A 192 11.25 -13.50 20.03
CA MET A 192 12.34 -14.14 19.27
C MET A 192 12.64 -15.56 19.77
N LYS A 193 12.65 -15.76 21.09
CA LYS A 193 12.82 -17.09 21.68
C LYS A 193 11.65 -18.02 21.33
N THR A 194 10.44 -17.48 21.35
CA THR A 194 9.22 -18.20 20.95
C THR A 194 9.27 -18.59 19.47
N LEU A 195 9.64 -17.65 18.60
CA LEU A 195 9.86 -17.90 17.18
C LEU A 195 10.86 -19.03 16.96
N THR A 196 12.02 -18.96 17.63
CA THR A 196 13.08 -19.97 17.49
C THR A 196 12.57 -21.37 17.88
N LYS A 197 11.90 -21.51 19.02
CA LYS A 197 11.33 -22.79 19.46
C LYS A 197 10.29 -23.33 18.48
N THR A 198 9.42 -22.44 17.97
CA THR A 198 8.39 -22.82 17.00
C THR A 198 9.03 -23.34 15.70
N LEU A 199 10.03 -22.63 15.16
CA LEU A 199 10.72 -23.06 13.94
C LEU A 199 11.52 -24.34 14.12
N MET A 200 12.19 -24.53 15.25
CA MET A 200 12.86 -25.81 15.57
C MET A 200 11.88 -26.97 15.59
N LEU A 201 10.72 -26.79 16.21
CA LEU A 201 9.67 -27.81 16.25
C LEU A 201 9.06 -28.05 14.86
N MET A 202 8.87 -26.99 14.07
CA MET A 202 8.39 -27.08 12.70
C MET A 202 9.36 -27.91 11.82
N ILE A 203 10.66 -27.62 11.90
CA ILE A 203 11.70 -28.35 11.15
C ILE A 203 11.71 -29.84 11.55
N ALA A 204 11.68 -30.12 12.85
CA ALA A 204 11.66 -31.52 13.34
C ALA A 204 10.42 -32.29 12.87
N ASN A 205 9.26 -31.66 12.83
CA ASN A 205 8.01 -32.31 12.44
C ASN A 205 7.80 -32.39 10.93
N TRP A 206 8.39 -31.48 10.16
CA TRP A 206 8.20 -31.39 8.70
C TRP A 206 9.30 -32.12 7.91
N CYS A 207 10.54 -32.10 8.40
CA CYS A 207 11.71 -32.64 7.72
C CYS A 207 12.24 -33.95 8.35
N GLY A 208 11.81 -34.30 9.56
CA GLY A 208 12.20 -35.52 10.28
C GLY A 208 11.16 -36.60 10.14
#